data_e34e48bab1dd94ed71cfc5b8471622dd
#
_entry.id   e34e48bab1dd94ed71cfc5b8471622dd
#
_cell.length_a   1.000
_cell.length_b   1.000
_cell.length_c   1.000
_cell.angle_alpha   90.00
_cell.angle_beta   90.00
_cell.angle_gamma   90.00
#
_symmetry.space_group_name_H-M   'P 1'
#
loop_
_entity.id
_entity.type
_entity.pdbx_description
1 polymer ?
#
loop_
_entity_poly.entity_id
_entity_poly.type
_entity_poly.pdbx_seq_one_letter_code
_entity_poly.pdbx_strand_id
1 'polypeptide(L)'
;MPMTGFAQGKISVVNLQEAMLKTDLAQTRLSEIRQGEDYSSDKKEFDRLKSEIDELIASFQKDAAVMSAEQQASARQRVANKNADLEHVAGKLQQAEQIAGQALLKEMSPMIQKVLSELIKTEGIGLLIQQSAVIHADPGYSITAKVTDKLNQLSVE
;
A
#
# COMPACT_ATOMS: atom_id res chain seq x y z
N MET A 1 21.98 37.10 -35.72
CA MET A 1 20.76 36.27 -35.54
C MET A 1 20.64 35.93 -34.06
N PRO A 2 19.64 36.40 -33.33
CA PRO A 2 19.48 36.00 -31.95
C PRO A 2 19.03 34.53 -31.94
N MET A 3 19.82 33.66 -31.36
CA MET A 3 19.38 32.32 -30.99
C MET A 3 18.35 32.49 -29.86
N THR A 4 17.09 32.37 -30.21
CA THR A 4 16.03 32.16 -29.21
C THR A 4 16.27 30.77 -28.58
N GLY A 5 17.00 30.76 -27.47
CA GLY A 5 17.09 29.59 -26.64
C GLY A 5 15.69 29.23 -26.17
N PHE A 6 15.13 28.15 -26.72
CA PHE A 6 13.97 27.51 -26.10
C PHE A 6 14.39 27.12 -24.69
N ALA A 7 13.90 27.84 -23.71
CA ALA A 7 14.03 27.40 -22.32
C ALA A 7 13.27 26.05 -22.25
N GLN A 8 14.02 24.96 -22.42
CA GLN A 8 13.48 23.63 -22.20
C GLN A 8 13.14 23.54 -20.72
N GLY A 9 11.84 23.39 -20.42
CA GLY A 9 11.38 23.23 -19.07
C GLY A 9 12.06 22.02 -18.42
N LYS A 10 12.20 22.07 -17.10
CA LYS A 10 12.77 20.98 -16.29
C LYS A 10 11.97 19.68 -16.48
N ILE A 11 12.65 18.55 -16.61
CA ILE A 11 12.04 17.22 -16.55
C ILE A 11 11.98 16.80 -15.09
N SER A 12 10.84 16.29 -14.65
CA SER A 12 10.67 15.76 -13.29
C SER A 12 9.87 14.47 -13.30
N VAL A 13 10.12 13.65 -12.28
CA VAL A 13 9.47 12.36 -12.05
C VAL A 13 8.73 12.40 -10.72
N VAL A 14 7.54 11.81 -10.67
CA VAL A 14 6.73 11.73 -9.45
C VAL A 14 6.13 10.35 -9.27
N ASN A 15 6.11 9.88 -8.02
CA ASN A 15 5.32 8.75 -7.59
C ASN A 15 4.13 9.28 -6.78
N LEU A 16 2.99 9.46 -7.46
CA LEU A 16 1.80 10.04 -6.82
C LEU A 16 1.23 9.15 -5.72
N GLN A 17 1.25 7.84 -5.90
CA GLN A 17 0.78 6.91 -4.89
C GLN A 17 1.63 6.98 -3.61
N GLU A 18 2.95 6.98 -3.77
CA GLU A 18 3.88 7.13 -2.65
C GLU A 18 3.72 8.48 -1.96
N ALA A 19 3.64 9.57 -2.76
CA ALA A 19 3.45 10.92 -2.24
C ALA A 19 2.18 11.03 -1.40
N MET A 20 1.06 10.46 -1.88
CA MET A 20 -0.21 10.42 -1.18
C MET A 20 -0.14 9.62 0.11
N LEU A 21 0.38 8.36 0.04
CA LEU A 21 0.41 7.45 1.19
C LEU A 21 1.33 7.93 2.32
N LYS A 22 2.31 8.78 2.02
CA LYS A 22 3.21 9.38 3.01
C LYS A 22 2.66 10.64 3.68
N THR A 23 1.47 11.12 3.28
CA THR A 23 0.83 12.28 3.94
C THR A 23 0.29 11.92 5.31
N ASP A 24 0.23 12.90 6.21
CA ASP A 24 -0.37 12.73 7.54
C ASP A 24 -1.85 12.36 7.47
N LEU A 25 -2.58 12.93 6.52
CA LEU A 25 -3.98 12.60 6.27
C LEU A 25 -4.14 11.11 5.91
N ALA A 26 -3.31 10.61 4.97
CA ALA A 26 -3.36 9.20 4.56
C ALA A 26 -3.03 8.28 5.73
N GLN A 27 -1.99 8.59 6.51
CA GLN A 27 -1.61 7.80 7.67
C GLN A 27 -2.72 7.76 8.72
N THR A 28 -3.37 8.89 8.98
CA THR A 28 -4.50 8.98 9.91
C THR A 28 -5.68 8.13 9.42
N ARG A 29 -6.09 8.26 8.15
CA ARG A 29 -7.20 7.49 7.57
C ARG A 29 -6.95 5.99 7.59
N LEU A 30 -5.74 5.55 7.24
CA LEU A 30 -5.38 4.13 7.30
C LEU A 30 -5.35 3.60 8.73
N SER A 31 -4.89 4.41 9.69
CA SER A 31 -4.92 4.05 11.11
C SER A 31 -6.34 3.90 11.63
N GLU A 32 -7.25 4.82 11.31
CA GLU A 32 -8.67 4.76 11.67
C GLU A 32 -9.32 3.46 11.17
N ILE A 33 -9.04 3.05 9.94
CA ILE A 33 -9.58 1.81 9.36
C ILE A 33 -9.04 0.59 10.10
N ARG A 34 -7.73 0.54 10.37
CA ARG A 34 -7.08 -0.58 11.07
C ARG A 34 -7.54 -0.70 12.53
N GLN A 35 -7.96 0.39 13.14
CA GLN A 35 -8.53 0.41 14.49
C GLN A 35 -10.04 0.16 14.50
N GLY A 36 -10.70 0.20 13.35
CA GLY A 36 -12.12 -0.13 13.20
C GLY A 36 -12.41 -1.56 13.66
N GLU A 37 -13.61 -1.77 14.22
CA GLU A 37 -14.01 -3.03 14.84
C GLU A 37 -13.92 -4.21 13.86
N ASP A 38 -14.40 -4.05 12.65
CA ASP A 38 -14.38 -5.09 11.61
C ASP A 38 -12.96 -5.50 11.24
N TYR A 39 -12.08 -4.53 10.91
CA TYR A 39 -10.69 -4.82 10.56
C TYR A 39 -9.92 -5.42 11.73
N SER A 40 -10.09 -4.88 12.94
CA SER A 40 -9.45 -5.39 14.16
C SER A 40 -9.88 -6.81 14.48
N SER A 41 -11.17 -7.14 14.28
CA SER A 41 -11.70 -8.50 14.45
C SER A 41 -11.11 -9.47 13.42
N ASP A 42 -11.12 -9.10 12.14
CA ASP A 42 -10.52 -9.93 11.07
C ASP A 42 -9.00 -10.11 11.27
N LYS A 43 -8.31 -9.08 11.76
CA LYS A 43 -6.87 -9.17 12.07
C LYS A 43 -6.58 -10.14 13.22
N LYS A 44 -7.39 -10.11 14.29
CA LYS A 44 -7.27 -11.07 15.39
C LYS A 44 -7.54 -12.50 14.92
N GLU A 45 -8.55 -12.68 14.08
CA GLU A 45 -8.87 -13.99 13.50
C GLU A 45 -7.75 -14.50 12.60
N PHE A 46 -7.17 -13.63 11.77
CA PHE A 46 -6.00 -13.95 10.94
C PHE A 46 -4.82 -14.43 11.79
N ASP A 47 -4.48 -13.69 12.86
CA ASP A 47 -3.38 -14.03 13.74
C ASP A 47 -3.63 -15.35 14.50
N ARG A 48 -4.89 -15.60 14.93
CA ARG A 48 -5.31 -16.85 15.57
C ARG A 48 -5.15 -18.04 14.62
N LEU A 49 -5.67 -17.93 13.40
CA LEU A 49 -5.58 -19.00 12.39
C LEU A 49 -4.13 -19.31 12.02
N LYS A 50 -3.30 -18.27 11.89
CA LYS A 50 -1.87 -18.44 11.62
C LYS A 50 -1.18 -19.23 12.75
N SER A 51 -1.43 -18.86 14.01
CA SER A 51 -0.88 -19.59 15.18
C SER A 51 -1.35 -21.05 15.22
N GLU A 52 -2.63 -21.31 14.99
CA GLU A 52 -3.18 -22.66 14.95
C GLU A 52 -2.58 -23.52 13.83
N ILE A 53 -2.33 -22.95 12.65
CA ILE A 53 -1.65 -23.65 11.55
C ILE A 53 -0.23 -24.02 11.94
N ASP A 54 0.53 -23.08 12.52
CA ASP A 54 1.90 -23.29 12.95
C ASP A 54 1.96 -24.41 14.01
N GLU A 55 1.03 -24.43 14.98
CA GLU A 55 0.91 -25.48 15.99
C GLU A 55 0.55 -26.85 15.38
N LEU A 56 -0.39 -26.89 14.44
CA LEU A 56 -0.77 -28.13 13.74
C LEU A 56 0.39 -28.70 12.94
N ILE A 57 1.15 -27.86 12.24
CA ILE A 57 2.33 -28.28 11.48
C ILE A 57 3.42 -28.80 12.42
N ALA A 58 3.70 -28.11 13.53
CA ALA A 58 4.69 -28.53 14.52
C ALA A 58 4.31 -29.88 15.16
N SER A 59 3.05 -30.05 15.55
CA SER A 59 2.54 -31.32 16.09
C SER A 59 2.63 -32.44 15.06
N PHE A 60 2.24 -32.20 13.82
CA PHE A 60 2.35 -33.17 12.75
C PHE A 60 3.79 -33.60 12.52
N GLN A 61 4.74 -32.66 12.46
CA GLN A 61 6.17 -33.00 12.28
C GLN A 61 6.72 -33.87 13.43
N LYS A 62 6.28 -33.59 14.66
CA LYS A 62 6.71 -34.32 15.83
C LYS A 62 6.17 -35.75 15.86
N ASP A 63 4.91 -35.94 15.50
CA ASP A 63 4.18 -37.18 15.71
C ASP A 63 4.05 -38.01 14.42
N ALA A 64 4.48 -37.52 13.26
CA ALA A 64 4.30 -38.15 11.95
C ALA A 64 4.81 -39.62 11.89
N ALA A 65 5.91 -39.91 12.57
CA ALA A 65 6.52 -41.25 12.57
C ALA A 65 5.66 -42.31 13.31
N VAL A 66 4.80 -41.89 14.23
CA VAL A 66 3.94 -42.78 15.04
C VAL A 66 2.47 -42.76 14.61
N MET A 67 2.11 -41.85 13.69
CA MET A 67 0.77 -41.71 13.14
C MET A 67 0.44 -42.79 12.11
N SER A 68 -0.80 -43.30 12.14
CA SER A 68 -1.34 -44.10 11.04
C SER A 68 -1.53 -43.26 9.77
N ALA A 69 -1.65 -43.95 8.62
CA ALA A 69 -1.91 -43.27 7.35
C ALA A 69 -3.20 -42.42 7.40
N GLU A 70 -4.25 -42.89 8.06
CA GLU A 70 -5.51 -42.17 8.25
C GLU A 70 -5.33 -40.92 9.14
N GLN A 71 -4.58 -41.05 10.23
CA GLN A 71 -4.25 -39.91 11.11
C GLN A 71 -3.44 -38.85 10.39
N GLN A 72 -2.46 -39.23 9.56
CA GLN A 72 -1.69 -38.30 8.73
C GLN A 72 -2.59 -37.60 7.71
N ALA A 73 -3.49 -38.33 7.04
CA ALA A 73 -4.43 -37.75 6.09
C ALA A 73 -5.37 -36.74 6.77
N SER A 74 -5.90 -37.08 7.94
CA SER A 74 -6.75 -36.17 8.74
C SER A 74 -6.00 -34.91 9.19
N ALA A 75 -4.75 -35.05 9.62
CA ALA A 75 -3.93 -33.89 10.01
C ALA A 75 -3.66 -32.95 8.84
N ARG A 76 -3.33 -33.49 7.65
CA ARG A 76 -3.16 -32.70 6.43
C ARG A 76 -4.44 -31.98 6.04
N GLN A 77 -5.59 -32.66 6.15
CA GLN A 77 -6.88 -32.06 5.84
C GLN A 77 -7.23 -30.89 6.78
N ARG A 78 -6.91 -31.01 8.07
CA ARG A 78 -7.09 -29.91 9.04
C ARG A 78 -6.24 -28.69 8.68
N VAL A 79 -4.97 -28.90 8.33
CA VAL A 79 -4.08 -27.82 7.88
C VAL A 79 -4.63 -27.17 6.60
N ALA A 80 -5.08 -27.97 5.62
CA ALA A 80 -5.66 -27.46 4.39
C ALA A 80 -6.91 -26.61 4.65
N ASN A 81 -7.81 -27.07 5.52
CA ASN A 81 -9.03 -26.31 5.87
C ASN A 81 -8.68 -25.00 6.57
N LYS A 82 -7.74 -25.03 7.53
CA LYS A 82 -7.29 -23.81 8.21
C LYS A 82 -6.59 -22.81 7.28
N ASN A 83 -5.82 -23.30 6.30
CA ASN A 83 -5.24 -22.43 5.28
C ASN A 83 -6.33 -21.76 4.41
N ALA A 84 -7.38 -22.49 4.03
CA ALA A 84 -8.50 -21.91 3.30
C ALA A 84 -9.22 -20.81 4.11
N ASP A 85 -9.43 -21.03 5.41
CA ASP A 85 -9.98 -20.02 6.31
C ASP A 85 -9.07 -18.80 6.43
N LEU A 86 -7.75 -19.02 6.55
CA LEU A 86 -6.74 -17.96 6.60
C LEU A 86 -6.74 -17.11 5.32
N GLU A 87 -6.78 -17.75 4.15
CA GLU A 87 -6.85 -17.06 2.85
C GLU A 87 -8.13 -16.22 2.74
N HIS A 88 -9.26 -16.73 3.22
CA HIS A 88 -10.51 -15.99 3.23
C HIS A 88 -10.41 -14.71 4.08
N VAL A 89 -9.89 -14.82 5.29
CA VAL A 89 -9.71 -13.66 6.19
C VAL A 89 -8.67 -12.68 5.65
N ALA A 90 -7.57 -13.19 5.07
CA ALA A 90 -6.56 -12.36 4.39
C ALA A 90 -7.19 -11.55 3.24
N GLY A 91 -8.07 -12.19 2.46
CA GLY A 91 -8.82 -11.54 1.39
C GLY A 91 -9.72 -10.39 1.90
N LYS A 92 -10.39 -10.58 3.04
CA LYS A 92 -11.20 -9.52 3.68
C LYS A 92 -10.34 -8.33 4.10
N LEU A 93 -9.20 -8.57 4.75
CA LEU A 93 -8.27 -7.51 5.15
C LEU A 93 -7.74 -6.74 3.94
N GLN A 94 -7.34 -7.45 2.88
CA GLN A 94 -6.88 -6.85 1.63
C GLN A 94 -7.97 -6.00 0.97
N GLN A 95 -9.20 -6.50 0.93
CA GLN A 95 -10.33 -5.76 0.38
C GLN A 95 -10.61 -4.47 1.17
N ALA A 96 -10.56 -4.53 2.50
CA ALA A 96 -10.73 -3.35 3.35
C ALA A 96 -9.66 -2.29 3.05
N GLU A 97 -8.40 -2.68 2.91
CA GLU A 97 -7.30 -1.77 2.56
C GLU A 97 -7.43 -1.19 1.13
N GLN A 98 -7.91 -1.98 0.17
CA GLN A 98 -8.18 -1.49 -1.19
C GLN A 98 -9.28 -0.45 -1.22
N ILE A 99 -10.39 -0.70 -0.53
CA ILE A 99 -11.51 0.25 -0.42
C ILE A 99 -11.04 1.55 0.24
N ALA A 100 -10.25 1.43 1.30
CA ALA A 100 -9.65 2.56 1.99
C ALA A 100 -8.73 3.38 1.06
N GLY A 101 -7.86 2.72 0.31
CA GLY A 101 -6.97 3.37 -0.66
C GLY A 101 -7.74 4.10 -1.77
N GLN A 102 -8.82 3.52 -2.28
CA GLN A 102 -9.67 4.16 -3.29
C GLN A 102 -10.42 5.37 -2.74
N ALA A 103 -10.95 5.27 -1.52
CA ALA A 103 -11.62 6.38 -0.86
C ALA A 103 -10.65 7.54 -0.61
N LEU A 104 -9.45 7.23 -0.14
CA LEU A 104 -8.38 8.20 0.10
C LEU A 104 -7.93 8.89 -1.20
N LEU A 105 -7.75 8.14 -2.29
CA LEU A 105 -7.41 8.70 -3.59
C LEU A 105 -8.49 9.67 -4.08
N LYS A 106 -9.76 9.31 -3.92
CA LYS A 106 -10.89 10.16 -4.28
C LYS A 106 -10.92 11.45 -3.45
N GLU A 107 -10.69 11.35 -2.14
CA GLU A 107 -10.64 12.50 -1.21
C GLU A 107 -9.48 13.44 -1.56
N MET A 108 -8.31 12.89 -1.86
CA MET A 108 -7.08 13.66 -2.11
C MET A 108 -6.91 14.16 -3.56
N SER A 109 -7.65 13.60 -4.51
CA SER A 109 -7.51 13.94 -5.94
C SER A 109 -7.52 15.44 -6.25
N PRO A 110 -8.46 16.26 -5.74
CA PRO A 110 -8.44 17.70 -5.99
C PRO A 110 -7.22 18.40 -5.37
N MET A 111 -6.75 17.96 -4.21
CA MET A 111 -5.54 18.51 -3.58
C MET A 111 -4.29 18.16 -4.38
N ILE A 112 -4.20 16.92 -4.86
CA ILE A 112 -3.09 16.46 -5.72
C ILE A 112 -3.03 17.33 -6.98
N GLN A 113 -4.15 17.55 -7.66
CA GLN A 113 -4.21 18.41 -8.86
C GLN A 113 -3.75 19.84 -8.58
N LYS A 114 -4.18 20.43 -7.46
CA LYS A 114 -3.77 21.76 -7.04
C LYS A 114 -2.26 21.83 -6.81
N VAL A 115 -1.72 20.89 -6.04
CA VAL A 115 -0.28 20.80 -5.73
C VAL A 115 0.56 20.62 -6.98
N LEU A 116 0.17 19.71 -7.87
CA LEU A 116 0.90 19.49 -9.13
C LEU A 116 0.88 20.74 -10.01
N SER A 117 -0.26 21.41 -10.16
CA SER A 117 -0.36 22.65 -10.93
C SER A 117 0.55 23.75 -10.36
N GLU A 118 0.63 23.87 -9.05
CA GLU A 118 1.50 24.83 -8.37
C GLU A 118 2.97 24.51 -8.59
N LEU A 119 3.40 23.24 -8.35
CA LEU A 119 4.78 22.82 -8.52
C LEU A 119 5.24 22.93 -9.97
N ILE A 120 4.41 22.57 -10.94
CA ILE A 120 4.71 22.72 -12.37
C ILE A 120 5.05 24.17 -12.69
N LYS A 121 4.27 25.12 -12.18
CA LYS A 121 4.49 26.55 -12.41
C LYS A 121 5.70 27.09 -11.66
N THR A 122 5.83 26.79 -10.38
CA THR A 122 6.86 27.39 -9.51
C THR A 122 8.25 26.82 -9.80
N GLU A 123 8.35 25.56 -10.22
CA GLU A 123 9.63 24.92 -10.53
C GLU A 123 9.96 24.91 -12.03
N GLY A 124 9.10 25.45 -12.89
CA GLY A 124 9.33 25.49 -14.33
C GLY A 124 9.41 24.10 -14.96
N ILE A 125 8.55 23.18 -14.51
CA ILE A 125 8.51 21.80 -15.01
C ILE A 125 7.88 21.80 -16.40
N GLY A 126 8.67 21.43 -17.42
CA GLY A 126 8.20 21.28 -18.79
C GLY A 126 7.65 19.88 -19.09
N LEU A 127 8.11 18.87 -18.35
CA LEU A 127 7.66 17.49 -18.50
C LEU A 127 7.66 16.79 -17.12
N LEU A 128 6.47 16.35 -16.70
CA LEU A 128 6.26 15.59 -15.49
C LEU A 128 5.84 14.16 -15.85
N ILE A 129 6.59 13.17 -15.38
CA ILE A 129 6.39 11.76 -15.73
C ILE A 129 6.11 10.97 -14.45
N GLN A 130 5.13 10.06 -14.52
CA GLN A 130 4.90 9.10 -13.43
C GLN A 130 6.08 8.13 -13.34
N GLN A 131 6.56 7.86 -12.13
CA GLN A 131 7.74 7.01 -11.89
C GLN A 131 7.60 5.61 -12.49
N SER A 132 6.39 5.04 -12.51
CA SER A 132 6.12 3.72 -13.10
C SER A 132 6.33 3.65 -14.61
N ALA A 133 6.37 4.79 -15.30
CA ALA A 133 6.62 4.88 -16.75
C ALA A 133 8.10 5.12 -17.09
N VAL A 134 8.98 5.17 -16.09
CA VAL A 134 10.42 5.46 -16.25
C VAL A 134 11.22 4.22 -15.89
N ILE A 135 12.14 3.81 -16.76
CA ILE A 135 13.04 2.68 -16.50
C ILE A 135 14.06 3.05 -15.42
N HIS A 136 14.60 4.28 -15.48
CA HIS A 136 15.57 4.80 -14.53
C HIS A 136 15.47 6.33 -14.45
N ALA A 137 15.53 6.87 -13.25
CA ALA A 137 15.72 8.30 -13.01
C ALA A 137 16.56 8.49 -11.75
N ASP A 138 17.54 9.38 -11.81
CA ASP A 138 18.30 9.76 -10.63
C ASP A 138 17.39 10.47 -9.61
N PRO A 139 17.71 10.37 -8.30
CA PRO A 139 16.90 10.99 -7.24
C PRO A 139 16.64 12.50 -7.43
N GLY A 140 17.54 13.20 -8.09
CA GLY A 140 17.40 14.64 -8.38
C GLY A 140 16.25 15.01 -9.31
N TYR A 141 15.71 14.05 -10.06
CA TYR A 141 14.52 14.26 -10.89
C TYR A 141 13.21 14.07 -10.13
N SER A 142 13.24 13.44 -8.95
CA SER A 142 12.04 13.14 -8.19
C SER A 142 11.52 14.36 -7.44
N ILE A 143 10.23 14.65 -7.62
CA ILE A 143 9.50 15.64 -6.82
C ILE A 143 8.50 15.01 -5.84
N THR A 144 8.57 13.70 -5.63
CA THR A 144 7.63 12.95 -4.79
C THR A 144 7.55 13.51 -3.38
N ALA A 145 8.70 13.75 -2.72
CA ALA A 145 8.73 14.34 -1.38
C ALA A 145 8.14 15.75 -1.32
N LYS A 146 8.40 16.58 -2.34
CA LYS A 146 7.81 17.94 -2.42
C LYS A 146 6.29 17.90 -2.57
N VAL A 147 5.77 16.91 -3.30
CA VAL A 147 4.32 16.71 -3.41
C VAL A 147 3.75 16.33 -2.06
N THR A 148 4.38 15.40 -1.32
CA THR A 148 3.96 15.03 0.04
C THR A 148 3.93 16.24 0.97
N ASP A 149 4.99 17.03 1.02
CA ASP A 149 5.10 18.21 1.88
C ASP A 149 4.02 19.23 1.57
N LYS A 150 3.75 19.50 0.30
CA LYS A 150 2.71 20.42 -0.15
C LYS A 150 1.30 19.91 0.17
N LEU A 151 1.06 18.59 0.02
CA LEU A 151 -0.21 17.99 0.42
C LEU A 151 -0.44 18.11 1.92
N ASN A 152 0.58 17.89 2.76
CA ASN A 152 0.48 18.07 4.20
C ASN A 152 0.15 19.52 4.57
N GLN A 153 0.76 20.51 3.89
CA GLN A 153 0.44 21.93 4.12
C GLN A 153 -1.03 22.27 3.82
N LEU A 154 -1.60 21.69 2.74
CA LEU A 154 -3.01 21.91 2.39
C LEU A 154 -4.00 21.19 3.32
N SER A 155 -3.59 20.12 3.96
CA SER A 155 -4.47 19.34 4.85
C SER A 155 -4.65 19.99 6.23
N VAL A 156 -3.88 21.03 6.54
CA VAL A 156 -3.92 21.78 7.83
C VAL A 156 -4.79 23.04 7.74
N GLU A 157 -5.15 23.48 6.52
CA GLU A 157 -6.07 24.59 6.26
C GLU A 157 -7.54 24.10 6.24
#